data_ebbc386fc79e97247dfd1816b69613c7
#
_entry.id   ebbc386fc79e97247dfd1816b69613c7
#
_cell.length_a   1.000
_cell.length_b   1.000
_cell.length_c   1.000
_cell.angle_alpha   90.00
_cell.angle_beta   90.00
_cell.angle_gamma   90.00
#
_symmetry.space_group_name_H-M   'P 1'
#
loop_
_entity.id
_entity.type
_entity.pdbx_description
1 polymer ?
#
loop_
_entity_poly.entity_id
_entity_poly.type
_entity_poly.pdbx_seq_one_letter_code
_entity_poly.pdbx_strand_id
1 'polypeptide(L)'
;MRKLEQFINLLSEIIECTEAESARIYSGHPSQWEINQLDGIVRPEVNELLSFALKGKVFFKYGKRQRMLESTYLITDSFSALDKTPLGRKVLDLQKLYNSL
;
A
#
# COMPACT_ATOMS: atom_id res chain seq x y z
N MET A 1 -8.97 3.08 19.32
CA MET A 1 -9.34 3.05 17.90
C MET A 1 -9.45 1.61 17.42
N ARG A 2 -10.49 1.28 16.69
CA ARG A 2 -10.67 -0.06 16.15
C ARG A 2 -9.64 -0.32 15.06
N LYS A 3 -9.24 -1.59 14.93
CA LYS A 3 -8.26 -1.98 13.90
C LYS A 3 -8.71 -1.64 12.49
N LEU A 4 -10.00 -1.80 12.19
CA LEU A 4 -10.54 -1.46 10.87
C LEU A 4 -10.41 0.03 10.57
N GLU A 5 -10.64 0.89 11.57
CA GLU A 5 -10.46 2.33 11.41
C GLU A 5 -8.99 2.69 11.15
N GLN A 6 -8.08 2.05 11.88
CA GLN A 6 -6.64 2.21 11.66
C GLN A 6 -6.26 1.77 10.25
N PHE A 7 -6.83 0.67 9.80
CA PHE A 7 -6.59 0.13 8.46
C PHE A 7 -7.06 1.11 7.39
N ILE A 8 -8.28 1.64 7.52
CA ILE A 8 -8.83 2.64 6.59
C ILE A 8 -7.94 3.89 6.55
N ASN A 9 -7.54 4.38 7.71
CA ASN A 9 -6.69 5.57 7.80
C ASN A 9 -5.35 5.36 7.12
N LEU A 10 -4.74 4.19 7.33
CA LEU A 10 -3.46 3.87 6.72
C LEU A 10 -3.58 3.70 5.21
N LEU A 11 -4.65 3.06 4.74
CA LEU A 11 -4.92 2.95 3.29
C LEU A 11 -5.04 4.34 2.65
N SER A 12 -5.75 5.26 3.30
CA SER A 12 -5.91 6.63 2.81
C SER A 12 -4.57 7.37 2.76
N GLU A 13 -3.74 7.21 3.78
CA GLU A 13 -2.40 7.80 3.81
C GLU A 13 -1.51 7.25 2.69
N ILE A 14 -1.59 5.96 2.43
CA ILE A 14 -0.81 5.33 1.37
C ILE A 14 -1.25 5.87 0.00
N ILE A 15 -2.55 6.03 -0.22
CA ILE A 15 -3.06 6.62 -1.47
C ILE A 15 -2.48 8.02 -1.67
N GLU A 16 -2.53 8.85 -0.65
CA GLU A 16 -1.97 10.22 -0.71
C GLU A 16 -0.46 10.19 -1.00
N CYS A 17 0.28 9.33 -0.32
CA CYS A 17 1.72 9.19 -0.54
C CYS A 17 2.02 8.71 -1.95
N THR A 18 1.24 7.78 -2.47
CA THR A 18 1.40 7.24 -3.82
C THR A 18 1.17 8.33 -4.86
N GLU A 19 0.12 9.12 -4.68
CA GLU A 19 -0.18 10.25 -5.58
C GLU A 19 0.92 11.30 -5.56
N ALA A 20 1.41 11.64 -4.37
CA ALA A 20 2.48 12.62 -4.22
C ALA A 20 3.77 12.12 -4.89
N GLU A 21 4.11 10.86 -4.71
CA GLU A 21 5.32 10.28 -5.30
C GLU A 21 5.22 10.21 -6.83
N SER A 22 4.07 9.83 -7.36
CA SER A 22 3.82 9.84 -8.81
C SER A 22 3.98 11.25 -9.38
N ALA A 23 3.41 12.25 -8.71
CA ALA A 23 3.51 13.65 -9.13
C ALA A 23 4.97 14.11 -9.16
N ARG A 24 5.78 13.72 -8.18
CA ARG A 24 7.21 14.04 -8.14
C ARG A 24 7.95 13.47 -9.35
N ILE A 25 7.67 12.20 -9.68
CA ILE A 25 8.31 11.54 -10.82
C ILE A 25 7.94 12.27 -12.14
N TYR A 26 6.66 12.58 -12.34
CA TYR A 26 6.21 13.29 -13.53
C TYR A 26 6.79 14.70 -13.62
N SER A 27 7.14 15.30 -12.49
CA SER A 27 7.82 16.62 -12.45
C SER A 27 9.32 16.52 -12.61
N GLY A 28 9.87 15.33 -12.84
CA GLY A 28 11.29 15.14 -13.08
C GLY A 28 12.14 14.98 -11.82
N HIS A 29 11.54 14.84 -10.65
CA HIS A 29 12.28 14.60 -9.41
C HIS A 29 12.74 13.15 -9.32
N PRO A 30 13.93 12.88 -8.77
CA PRO A 30 14.39 11.51 -8.57
C PRO A 30 13.54 10.78 -7.53
N SER A 31 13.34 9.48 -7.76
CA SER A 31 12.60 8.62 -6.85
C SER A 31 13.17 7.21 -6.93
N GLN A 32 13.07 6.47 -5.83
CA GLN A 32 13.37 5.04 -5.81
C GLN A 32 12.20 4.23 -6.34
N TRP A 33 11.02 4.85 -6.45
CA TRP A 33 9.81 4.23 -6.98
C TRP A 33 9.71 4.46 -8.49
N GLU A 34 9.03 3.54 -9.17
CA GLU A 34 8.71 3.66 -10.57
C GLU A 34 7.19 3.85 -10.73
N ILE A 35 6.79 4.55 -11.79
CA ILE A 35 5.37 4.80 -12.06
C ILE A 35 4.58 3.50 -12.16
N ASN A 36 5.14 2.47 -12.81
CA ASN A 36 4.46 1.18 -12.92
C ASN A 36 4.24 0.52 -11.55
N GLN A 37 5.15 0.72 -10.62
CA GLN A 37 4.98 0.22 -9.25
C GLN A 37 3.88 0.98 -8.52
N LEU A 38 3.90 2.30 -8.61
CA LEU A 38 2.95 3.16 -7.91
C LEU A 38 1.54 3.04 -8.49
N ASP A 39 1.40 3.26 -9.79
CA ASP A 39 0.10 3.34 -10.45
C ASP A 39 -0.40 1.97 -10.91
N GLY A 40 0.49 1.00 -11.11
CA GLY A 40 0.14 -0.32 -11.59
C GLY A 40 -0.05 -1.38 -10.51
N ILE A 41 0.55 -1.21 -9.35
CA ILE A 41 0.51 -2.21 -8.28
C ILE A 41 -0.03 -1.65 -6.98
N VAL A 42 0.63 -0.63 -6.42
CA VAL A 42 0.27 -0.12 -5.08
C VAL A 42 -1.12 0.51 -5.08
N ARG A 43 -1.35 1.46 -5.97
CA ARG A 43 -2.60 2.21 -6.01
C ARG A 43 -3.81 1.31 -6.28
N PRO A 44 -3.80 0.41 -7.28
CA PRO A 44 -4.95 -0.47 -7.52
C PRO A 44 -5.25 -1.37 -6.33
N GLU A 45 -4.23 -1.95 -5.71
CA GLU A 45 -4.42 -2.84 -4.57
C GLU A 45 -4.98 -2.09 -3.36
N VAL A 46 -4.42 -0.93 -3.05
CA VAL A 46 -4.86 -0.14 -1.90
C VAL A 46 -6.28 0.38 -2.11
N ASN A 47 -6.62 0.83 -3.32
CA ASN A 47 -7.97 1.26 -3.65
C ASN A 47 -8.99 0.12 -3.49
N GLU A 48 -8.64 -1.09 -3.92
CA GLU A 48 -9.51 -2.25 -3.77
C GLU A 48 -9.74 -2.55 -2.28
N LEU A 49 -8.69 -2.59 -1.49
CA LEU A 49 -8.79 -2.83 -0.04
C LEU A 49 -9.64 -1.75 0.64
N LEU A 50 -9.46 -0.50 0.25
CA LEU A 50 -10.22 0.61 0.82
C LEU A 50 -11.69 0.52 0.48
N SER A 51 -12.04 0.15 -0.75
CA SER A 51 -13.43 0.05 -1.17
C SER A 51 -14.21 -0.98 -0.33
N PHE A 52 -13.58 -2.10 0.01
CA PHE A 52 -14.20 -3.10 0.88
C PHE A 52 -14.23 -2.64 2.34
N ALA A 53 -13.15 -2.03 2.81
CA ALA A 53 -13.05 -1.58 4.20
C ALA A 53 -14.10 -0.51 4.53
N LEU A 54 -14.39 0.39 3.61
CA LEU A 54 -15.42 1.42 3.78
C LEU A 54 -16.82 0.82 3.91
N LYS A 55 -17.04 -0.40 3.44
CA LYS A 55 -18.28 -1.15 3.61
C LYS A 55 -18.27 -2.02 4.87
N GLY A 56 -17.25 -1.85 5.72
CA GLY A 56 -17.09 -2.64 6.94
C GLY A 56 -16.60 -4.05 6.70
N LYS A 57 -15.98 -4.31 5.55
CA LYS A 57 -15.49 -5.64 5.15
C LYS A 57 -13.99 -5.63 4.97
N VAL A 58 -13.37 -6.79 5.23
CA VAL A 58 -11.96 -7.00 4.91
C VAL A 58 -11.89 -7.94 3.72
N PHE A 59 -11.19 -7.50 2.68
CA PHE A 59 -11.04 -8.30 1.48
C PHE A 59 -9.85 -9.26 1.62
N PHE A 60 -10.16 -10.56 1.66
CA PHE A 60 -9.16 -11.61 1.65
C PHE A 60 -9.23 -12.36 0.32
N LYS A 61 -8.28 -12.04 -0.56
CA LYS A 61 -8.23 -12.63 -1.90
C LYS A 61 -8.15 -14.16 -1.81
N TYR A 62 -8.94 -14.85 -2.59
CA TYR A 62 -9.05 -16.32 -2.59
C TYR A 62 -9.48 -16.89 -1.24
N GLY A 63 -10.18 -16.12 -0.41
CA GLY A 63 -10.63 -16.56 0.90
C GLY A 63 -9.51 -16.79 1.92
N LYS A 64 -8.29 -16.38 1.62
CA LYS A 64 -7.14 -16.56 2.49
C LYS A 64 -6.92 -15.33 3.36
N ARG A 65 -6.82 -15.57 4.67
CA ARG A 65 -6.35 -14.55 5.60
C ARG A 65 -4.82 -14.49 5.54
N GLN A 66 -4.28 -13.34 5.92
CA GLN A 66 -2.85 -13.18 6.13
C GLN A 66 -1.99 -13.49 4.90
N ARG A 67 -2.51 -13.19 3.71
CA ARG A 67 -1.70 -13.28 2.51
C ARG A 67 -0.76 -12.07 2.43
N MET A 68 0.39 -12.25 1.78
CA MET A 68 1.26 -11.12 1.49
C MET A 68 0.64 -10.29 0.35
N LEU A 69 0.48 -8.99 0.61
CA LEU A 69 -0.03 -8.05 -0.38
C LEU A 69 0.98 -7.88 -1.52
N GLU A 70 0.49 -7.61 -2.74
CA GLU A 70 1.37 -7.40 -3.90
C GLU A 70 2.31 -6.22 -3.66
N SER A 71 1.82 -5.16 -3.02
CA SER A 71 2.65 -4.00 -2.64
C SER A 71 3.78 -4.40 -1.70
N THR A 72 3.53 -5.35 -0.80
CA THR A 72 4.55 -5.86 0.11
C THR A 72 5.62 -6.65 -0.63
N TYR A 73 5.23 -7.47 -1.60
CA TYR A 73 6.17 -8.20 -2.45
C TYR A 73 7.13 -7.25 -3.18
N LEU A 74 6.62 -6.13 -3.68
CA LEU A 74 7.47 -5.12 -4.31
C LEU A 74 8.61 -4.68 -3.40
N ILE A 75 8.30 -4.48 -2.14
CA ILE A 75 9.26 -3.96 -1.17
C ILE A 75 10.26 -5.03 -0.77
N THR A 76 9.78 -6.25 -0.51
CA THR A 76 10.65 -7.33 -0.04
C THR A 76 11.53 -7.91 -1.14
N ASP A 77 11.08 -7.89 -2.39
CA ASP A 77 11.80 -8.46 -3.53
C ASP A 77 12.62 -7.41 -4.28
N SER A 78 12.54 -6.14 -3.89
CA SER A 78 13.22 -5.06 -4.58
C SER A 78 14.66 -4.91 -4.11
N PHE A 79 15.56 -4.65 -5.05
CA PHE A 79 16.94 -4.27 -4.75
C PHE A 79 17.09 -2.76 -4.53
N SER A 80 16.01 -1.99 -4.67
CA SER A 80 16.06 -0.52 -4.65
C SER A 80 15.86 0.10 -3.27
N ALA A 81 15.87 -0.70 -2.22
CA ALA A 81 15.71 -0.24 -0.84
C ALA A 81 14.40 0.52 -0.59
N LEU A 82 13.31 0.08 -1.23
CA LEU A 82 11.99 0.69 -1.07
C LEU A 82 11.51 0.64 0.38
N ASP A 83 11.95 -0.34 1.15
CA ASP A 83 11.63 -0.51 2.57
C ASP A 83 12.10 0.67 3.43
N LYS A 84 13.06 1.45 2.95
CA LYS A 84 13.59 2.61 3.65
C LYS A 84 12.87 3.90 3.30
N THR A 85 12.00 3.87 2.29
CA THR A 85 11.22 5.03 1.89
C THR A 85 10.02 5.21 2.83
N PRO A 86 9.50 6.45 3.00
CA PRO A 86 8.30 6.65 3.80
C PRO A 86 7.10 5.83 3.31
N LEU A 87 6.88 5.76 2.00
CA LEU A 87 5.80 4.96 1.43
C LEU A 87 6.03 3.47 1.69
N GLY A 88 7.24 2.97 1.51
CA GLY A 88 7.56 1.57 1.76
C GLY A 88 7.30 1.17 3.20
N ARG A 89 7.65 2.02 4.16
CA ARG A 89 7.37 1.76 5.57
C ARG A 89 5.88 1.68 5.86
N LYS A 90 5.09 2.56 5.24
CA LYS A 90 3.63 2.53 5.39
C LYS A 90 3.04 1.25 4.81
N VAL A 91 3.56 0.76 3.70
CA VAL A 91 3.11 -0.52 3.11
C VAL A 91 3.44 -1.69 4.04
N LEU A 92 4.62 -1.70 4.64
CA LEU A 92 4.98 -2.75 5.60
C LEU A 92 4.09 -2.70 6.84
N ASP A 93 3.77 -1.51 7.34
CA ASP A 93 2.84 -1.34 8.44
C ASP A 93 1.43 -1.81 8.06
N LEU A 94 1.02 -1.53 6.81
CA LEU A 94 -0.26 -2.00 6.28
C LEU A 94 -0.33 -3.53 6.30
N GLN A 95 0.74 -4.21 5.89
CA GLN A 95 0.79 -5.66 5.90
C GLN A 95 0.59 -6.22 7.31
N LYS A 96 1.26 -5.63 8.29
CA LYS A 96 1.11 -6.05 9.69
C LYS A 96 -0.32 -5.88 10.18
N LEU A 97 -0.93 -4.75 9.86
CA LEU A 97 -2.29 -4.45 10.27
C LEU A 97 -3.29 -5.37 9.55
N TYR A 98 -3.09 -5.60 8.27
CA TYR A 98 -3.89 -6.53 7.47
C TYR A 98 -3.87 -7.94 8.08
N ASN A 99 -2.71 -8.40 8.49
CA ASN A 99 -2.56 -9.72 9.10
C ASN A 99 -3.26 -9.84 10.45
N SER A 100 -3.54 -8.72 11.11
CA SER A 100 -4.18 -8.70 12.42
C SER A 100 -5.70 -8.52 12.37
N LEU A 101 -6.28 -8.37 11.20
CA LEU A 101 -7.73 -8.16 11.03
C LEU A 101 -8.56 -9.42 11.12
#